data_eafd4ac80dd011bf52228fee25e97073
#
_entry.id   eafd4ac80dd011bf52228fee25e97073
#
_cell.length_a   1.000
_cell.length_b   1.000
_cell.length_c   1.000
_cell.angle_alpha   90.00
_cell.angle_beta   90.00
_cell.angle_gamma   90.00
#
_symmetry.space_group_name_H-M   'P 1'
#
loop_
_entity.id
_entity.type
_entity.pdbx_description
1 polymer ?
#
loop_
_entity_poly.entity_id
_entity_poly.type
_entity_poly.pdbx_seq_one_letter_code
_entity_poly.pdbx_strand_id
1 'polypeptide(L)'
;SYVRDLPFDVNYKDDPNMYQGDSKVLSKGVYGMADVTANVTFINGEETAREYVASVTLSQPVAELRARGTKARPTWFPTGSFRWPCYGVITSFFGPRRASVPGASTYHEALDIANSYGTAIYAADGGTVTLAGWYGGLGYCVKINHGNGFVTTYGHNSSLLVSVGQHVYKGQQIARMGSTGISSGPHCHFGMTRNGTIVDPLNYLP
;
A
#
# COMPACT_ATOMS: atom_id res chain seq x y z
N SER A 1 -22.07 35.81 -26.81
CA SER A 1 -22.39 34.69 -25.92
C SER A 1 -21.50 33.48 -26.22
N TYR A 2 -21.42 32.54 -25.28
CA TYR A 2 -20.70 31.28 -25.42
C TYR A 2 -21.36 30.22 -24.56
N VAL A 3 -21.19 28.95 -24.95
CA VAL A 3 -21.69 27.82 -24.15
C VAL A 3 -20.68 27.46 -23.09
N ARG A 4 -21.13 27.29 -21.83
CA ARG A 4 -20.34 26.88 -20.68
C ARG A 4 -20.92 25.61 -20.11
N ASP A 5 -20.03 24.68 -19.71
CA ASP A 5 -20.42 23.49 -18.96
C ASP A 5 -20.87 23.85 -17.55
N LEU A 6 -21.97 23.24 -17.13
CA LEU A 6 -22.46 23.29 -15.75
C LEU A 6 -21.98 22.01 -15.05
N PRO A 7 -21.20 22.11 -13.95
CA PRO A 7 -20.73 20.94 -13.23
C PRO A 7 -21.90 20.17 -12.60
N PHE A 8 -21.74 18.87 -12.48
CA PHE A 8 -22.68 18.01 -11.76
C PHE A 8 -22.21 17.78 -10.32
N ASP A 9 -23.19 17.50 -9.45
CA ASP A 9 -22.94 17.10 -8.07
C ASP A 9 -22.61 15.61 -7.97
N VAL A 10 -21.92 15.21 -6.90
CA VAL A 10 -21.66 13.81 -6.58
C VAL A 10 -22.49 13.41 -5.36
N ASN A 11 -23.44 12.50 -5.58
CA ASN A 11 -24.26 11.92 -4.53
C ASN A 11 -23.67 10.59 -4.07
N TYR A 12 -23.84 10.27 -2.78
CA TYR A 12 -23.34 9.03 -2.19
C TYR A 12 -24.48 8.17 -1.68
N LYS A 13 -24.38 6.85 -1.95
CA LYS A 13 -25.24 5.82 -1.38
C LYS A 13 -24.38 4.90 -0.52
N ASP A 14 -24.73 4.71 0.74
CA ASP A 14 -24.02 3.84 1.65
C ASP A 14 -24.17 2.37 1.24
N ASP A 15 -23.04 1.62 1.27
CA ASP A 15 -22.98 0.19 0.99
C ASP A 15 -22.33 -0.54 2.19
N PRO A 16 -23.13 -1.31 2.97
CA PRO A 16 -22.63 -2.04 4.13
C PRO A 16 -21.77 -3.26 3.79
N ASN A 17 -21.69 -3.65 2.51
CA ASN A 17 -20.84 -4.75 2.05
C ASN A 17 -19.46 -4.27 1.59
N MET A 18 -19.29 -2.96 1.39
CA MET A 18 -18.04 -2.33 0.98
C MET A 18 -17.31 -1.75 2.19
N TYR A 19 -15.98 -1.89 2.25
CA TYR A 19 -15.19 -1.36 3.37
C TYR A 19 -15.11 0.16 3.34
N GLN A 20 -15.05 0.77 4.54
CA GLN A 20 -14.82 2.21 4.71
C GLN A 20 -13.58 2.66 3.94
N GLY A 21 -13.71 3.78 3.21
CA GLY A 21 -12.69 4.32 2.32
C GLY A 21 -12.77 3.81 0.87
N ASP A 22 -13.52 2.73 0.60
CA ASP A 22 -13.77 2.29 -0.77
C ASP A 22 -14.98 3.02 -1.36
N SER A 23 -14.94 3.26 -2.67
CA SER A 23 -16.07 3.83 -3.41
C SER A 23 -16.16 3.25 -4.82
N LYS A 24 -17.37 3.23 -5.37
CA LYS A 24 -17.66 2.73 -6.72
C LYS A 24 -18.67 3.63 -7.40
N VAL A 25 -18.41 4.06 -8.64
CA VAL A 25 -19.38 4.79 -9.44
C VAL A 25 -20.52 3.84 -9.82
N LEU A 26 -21.76 4.21 -9.47
CA LEU A 26 -22.97 3.48 -9.80
C LEU A 26 -23.62 4.06 -11.08
N SER A 27 -23.66 5.39 -11.21
CA SER A 27 -23.99 6.07 -12.45
C SER A 27 -23.09 7.28 -12.63
N LYS A 28 -22.61 7.48 -13.86
CA LYS A 28 -21.76 8.63 -14.19
C LYS A 28 -22.59 9.91 -14.21
N GLY A 29 -22.01 11.00 -13.70
CA GLY A 29 -22.54 12.33 -13.87
C GLY A 29 -22.45 12.81 -15.33
N VAL A 30 -23.32 13.72 -15.69
CA VAL A 30 -23.29 14.39 -16.98
C VAL A 30 -23.28 15.88 -16.75
N TYR A 31 -22.35 16.58 -17.40
CA TYR A 31 -22.33 18.04 -17.37
C TYR A 31 -23.60 18.61 -18.03
N GLY A 32 -24.19 19.61 -17.40
CA GLY A 32 -25.16 20.46 -18.03
C GLY A 32 -24.51 21.49 -18.95
N MET A 33 -25.30 22.25 -19.67
CA MET A 33 -24.82 23.33 -20.53
C MET A 33 -25.64 24.60 -20.30
N ALA A 34 -24.96 25.74 -20.31
CA ALA A 34 -25.63 27.04 -20.30
C ALA A 34 -25.07 27.96 -21.40
N ASP A 35 -25.94 28.71 -22.07
CA ASP A 35 -25.53 29.84 -22.90
C ASP A 35 -25.35 31.06 -22.00
N VAL A 36 -24.14 31.60 -22.00
CA VAL A 36 -23.74 32.70 -21.13
C VAL A 36 -23.42 33.92 -21.97
N THR A 37 -24.09 35.05 -21.69
CA THR A 37 -23.77 36.35 -22.27
C THR A 37 -22.97 37.17 -21.30
N ALA A 38 -21.82 37.68 -21.74
CA ALA A 38 -20.96 38.54 -20.95
C ALA A 38 -20.51 39.76 -21.74
N ASN A 39 -20.39 40.90 -21.05
CA ASN A 39 -19.63 42.06 -21.54
C ASN A 39 -18.15 41.84 -21.23
N VAL A 40 -17.33 41.98 -22.27
CA VAL A 40 -15.87 41.78 -22.12
C VAL A 40 -15.19 43.09 -22.51
N THR A 41 -14.33 43.59 -21.61
CA THR A 41 -13.55 44.79 -21.87
C THR A 41 -12.14 44.39 -22.25
N PHE A 42 -11.66 44.92 -23.37
CA PHE A 42 -10.31 44.72 -23.85
C PHE A 42 -9.55 46.04 -23.80
N ILE A 43 -8.28 46.01 -23.34
CA ILE A 43 -7.32 47.11 -23.39
C ILE A 43 -6.10 46.60 -24.13
N ASN A 44 -5.73 47.27 -25.22
CA ASN A 44 -4.56 46.85 -26.05
C ASN A 44 -4.63 45.41 -26.60
N GLY A 45 -5.84 44.88 -26.79
CA GLY A 45 -6.04 43.50 -27.27
C GLY A 45 -6.06 42.43 -26.20
N GLU A 46 -5.84 42.77 -24.93
CA GLU A 46 -5.92 41.87 -23.78
C GLU A 46 -7.25 42.03 -23.05
N GLU A 47 -7.88 40.89 -22.64
CA GLU A 47 -9.07 40.91 -21.82
C GLU A 47 -8.74 41.38 -20.41
N THR A 48 -9.34 42.49 -20.00
CA THR A 48 -9.09 43.10 -18.68
C THR A 48 -10.24 42.98 -17.71
N ALA A 49 -11.48 42.79 -18.19
CA ALA A 49 -12.64 42.55 -17.37
C ALA A 49 -13.71 41.76 -18.13
N ARG A 50 -14.44 40.93 -17.37
CA ARG A 50 -15.60 40.17 -17.86
C ARG A 50 -16.75 40.29 -16.87
N GLU A 51 -17.87 40.84 -17.33
CA GLU A 51 -19.09 40.95 -16.56
C GLU A 51 -20.17 40.04 -17.13
N TYR A 52 -20.70 39.13 -16.34
CA TYR A 52 -21.78 38.22 -16.78
C TYR A 52 -23.12 38.94 -16.72
N VAL A 53 -23.79 39.00 -17.87
CA VAL A 53 -25.05 39.77 -18.02
C VAL A 53 -26.25 38.84 -17.96
N ALA A 54 -26.19 37.65 -18.57
CA ALA A 54 -27.24 36.68 -18.59
C ALA A 54 -26.75 35.26 -18.73
N SER A 55 -27.48 34.29 -18.20
CA SER A 55 -27.22 32.87 -18.38
C SER A 55 -28.54 32.13 -18.58
N VAL A 56 -28.61 31.33 -19.63
CA VAL A 56 -29.79 30.48 -19.95
C VAL A 56 -29.32 29.04 -19.92
N THR A 57 -29.90 28.22 -19.04
CA THR A 57 -29.57 26.80 -18.97
C THR A 57 -30.16 26.08 -20.20
N LEU A 58 -29.30 25.46 -20.99
CA LEU A 58 -29.66 24.66 -22.16
C LEU A 58 -29.96 23.20 -21.78
N SER A 59 -29.17 22.66 -20.85
CA SER A 59 -29.42 21.35 -20.27
C SER A 59 -29.00 21.34 -18.80
N GLN A 60 -29.78 20.67 -17.94
CA GLN A 60 -29.47 20.51 -16.54
C GLN A 60 -28.35 19.44 -16.37
N PRO A 61 -27.41 19.63 -15.42
CA PRO A 61 -26.46 18.58 -15.07
C PRO A 61 -27.20 17.41 -14.44
N VAL A 62 -26.67 16.19 -14.67
CA VAL A 62 -27.15 14.98 -14.02
C VAL A 62 -26.09 14.57 -12.98
N ALA A 63 -26.50 14.44 -11.73
CA ALA A 63 -25.58 14.10 -10.64
C ALA A 63 -24.97 12.72 -10.82
N GLU A 64 -23.68 12.60 -10.51
CA GLU A 64 -23.01 11.31 -10.37
C GLU A 64 -23.47 10.62 -9.09
N LEU A 65 -23.76 9.32 -9.16
CA LEU A 65 -24.06 8.52 -7.98
C LEU A 65 -22.89 7.56 -7.70
N ARG A 66 -22.35 7.61 -6.49
CA ARG A 66 -21.30 6.69 -6.01
C ARG A 66 -21.80 5.86 -4.83
N ALA A 67 -21.47 4.56 -4.82
CA ALA A 67 -21.51 3.79 -3.59
C ALA A 67 -20.32 4.20 -2.70
N ARG A 68 -20.57 4.29 -1.39
CA ARG A 68 -19.56 4.56 -0.36
C ARG A 68 -19.61 3.45 0.68
N GLY A 69 -18.45 2.80 0.93
CA GLY A 69 -18.35 1.71 1.90
C GLY A 69 -18.54 2.20 3.35
N THR A 70 -19.35 1.45 4.11
CA THR A 70 -19.58 1.71 5.55
C THR A 70 -19.10 0.58 6.45
N LYS A 71 -18.71 -0.59 5.89
CA LYS A 71 -18.18 -1.72 6.64
C LYS A 71 -16.82 -1.37 7.25
N ALA A 72 -16.67 -1.53 8.57
CA ALA A 72 -15.40 -1.32 9.24
C ALA A 72 -14.32 -2.26 8.69
N ARG A 73 -13.11 -1.73 8.42
CA ARG A 73 -11.97 -2.56 8.02
C ARG A 73 -11.48 -3.37 9.20
N PRO A 74 -11.27 -4.70 9.05
CA PRO A 74 -10.65 -5.51 10.09
C PRO A 74 -9.26 -4.98 10.46
N THR A 75 -8.82 -5.21 11.70
CA THR A 75 -7.50 -4.77 12.18
C THR A 75 -6.32 -5.41 11.42
N TRP A 76 -6.56 -6.58 10.81
CA TRP A 76 -5.57 -7.27 9.97
C TRP A 76 -5.51 -6.73 8.52
N PHE A 77 -6.40 -5.81 8.16
CA PHE A 77 -6.41 -5.24 6.81
C PHE A 77 -5.09 -4.46 6.57
N PRO A 78 -4.44 -4.64 5.40
CA PRO A 78 -3.20 -3.95 5.11
C PRO A 78 -3.42 -2.43 5.02
N THR A 79 -2.50 -1.67 5.60
CA THR A 79 -2.56 -0.20 5.59
C THR A 79 -1.89 0.39 4.35
N GLY A 80 -1.04 -0.39 3.67
CA GLY A 80 -0.20 0.06 2.55
C GLY A 80 1.05 0.82 2.99
N SER A 81 1.25 1.00 4.29
CA SER A 81 2.47 1.56 4.88
C SER A 81 3.13 0.52 5.77
N PHE A 82 4.45 0.40 5.69
CA PHE A 82 5.19 -0.62 6.41
C PHE A 82 5.90 -0.05 7.63
N ARG A 83 6.14 -0.92 8.62
CA ARG A 83 7.01 -0.65 9.76
C ARG A 83 8.22 -1.57 9.75
N TRP A 84 9.26 -1.19 10.48
CA TRP A 84 10.41 -2.08 10.71
C TRP A 84 9.95 -3.38 11.36
N PRO A 85 10.43 -4.56 10.86
CA PRO A 85 10.04 -5.87 11.39
C PRO A 85 10.64 -6.15 12.77
N CYS A 86 11.77 -5.53 13.07
CA CYS A 86 12.45 -5.63 14.37
C CYS A 86 13.35 -4.42 14.60
N TYR A 87 13.85 -4.29 15.82
CA TYR A 87 14.97 -3.39 16.14
C TYR A 87 16.28 -4.12 15.92
N GLY A 88 17.31 -3.41 15.50
CA GLY A 88 18.64 -3.97 15.29
C GLY A 88 19.54 -3.13 14.41
N VAL A 89 20.70 -3.67 14.07
CA VAL A 89 21.68 -3.05 13.18
C VAL A 89 21.55 -3.70 11.79
N ILE A 90 21.52 -2.90 10.74
CA ILE A 90 21.57 -3.42 9.37
C ILE A 90 22.97 -3.96 9.10
N THR A 91 23.08 -5.26 8.87
CA THR A 91 24.34 -5.95 8.59
C THR A 91 24.54 -6.30 7.13
N SER A 92 23.46 -6.33 6.33
CA SER A 92 23.53 -6.53 4.89
C SER A 92 22.36 -5.81 4.20
N PHE A 93 22.71 -4.98 3.23
CA PHE A 93 21.76 -4.25 2.41
C PHE A 93 21.29 -5.09 1.21
N PHE A 94 20.20 -4.66 0.60
CA PHE A 94 19.71 -5.17 -0.67
C PHE A 94 20.73 -4.89 -1.79
N GLY A 95 20.92 -5.87 -2.69
CA GLY A 95 21.76 -5.70 -3.87
C GLY A 95 23.03 -6.57 -3.87
N PRO A 96 24.03 -6.23 -4.70
CA PRO A 96 25.28 -6.99 -4.81
C PRO A 96 26.07 -6.98 -3.50
N ARG A 97 26.55 -8.16 -3.08
CA ARG A 97 27.40 -8.32 -1.88
C ARG A 97 28.43 -9.43 -2.06
N ARG A 98 29.41 -9.48 -1.16
CA ARG A 98 30.23 -10.69 -0.99
C ARG A 98 29.45 -11.69 -0.14
N ALA A 99 29.42 -12.97 -0.55
CA ALA A 99 28.81 -14.03 0.25
C ALA A 99 29.50 -14.13 1.61
N SER A 100 28.71 -14.07 2.69
CA SER A 100 29.24 -14.07 4.07
C SER A 100 29.54 -15.47 4.59
N VAL A 101 28.86 -16.49 4.05
CA VAL A 101 29.02 -17.92 4.37
C VAL A 101 28.87 -18.77 3.12
N PRO A 102 29.39 -20.01 3.10
CA PRO A 102 29.16 -20.95 2.00
C PRO A 102 27.67 -21.16 1.73
N GLY A 103 27.27 -21.06 0.47
CA GLY A 103 25.86 -21.18 0.04
C GLY A 103 25.04 -19.89 0.10
N ALA A 104 25.57 -18.80 0.65
CA ALA A 104 24.90 -17.51 0.58
C ALA A 104 25.03 -16.88 -0.83
N SER A 105 24.00 -16.17 -1.27
CA SER A 105 23.98 -15.46 -2.55
C SER A 105 24.91 -14.25 -2.56
N THR A 106 25.51 -13.96 -3.71
CA THR A 106 26.27 -12.73 -3.99
C THR A 106 25.36 -11.56 -4.37
N TYR A 107 24.07 -11.80 -4.58
CA TYR A 107 23.05 -10.77 -4.69
C TYR A 107 22.02 -10.97 -3.57
N HIS A 108 21.84 -9.96 -2.74
CA HIS A 108 20.96 -10.01 -1.58
C HIS A 108 19.59 -9.43 -1.93
N GLU A 109 18.58 -10.29 -1.89
CA GLU A 109 17.19 -9.95 -2.24
C GLU A 109 16.38 -9.44 -1.05
N ALA A 110 17.07 -8.93 -0.01
CA ALA A 110 16.49 -8.55 1.27
C ALA A 110 17.35 -7.54 2.03
N LEU A 111 16.91 -7.21 3.23
CA LEU A 111 17.64 -6.45 4.24
C LEU A 111 17.90 -7.36 5.44
N ASP A 112 19.15 -7.52 5.86
CA ASP A 112 19.48 -8.28 7.08
C ASP A 112 19.60 -7.33 8.27
N ILE A 113 18.81 -7.57 9.32
CA ILE A 113 18.76 -6.77 10.55
C ILE A 113 19.16 -7.66 11.71
N ALA A 114 20.37 -7.46 12.26
CA ALA A 114 20.92 -8.26 13.35
C ALA A 114 20.54 -7.71 14.73
N ASN A 115 20.25 -8.62 15.64
CA ASN A 115 20.06 -8.37 17.06
C ASN A 115 20.26 -9.69 17.84
N SER A 116 20.03 -9.68 19.16
CA SER A 116 20.14 -10.85 20.01
C SER A 116 19.19 -11.98 19.59
N TYR A 117 19.63 -13.22 19.72
CA TYR A 117 18.80 -14.40 19.54
C TYR A 117 17.51 -14.30 20.37
N GLY A 118 16.36 -14.62 19.80
CA GLY A 118 15.07 -14.53 20.46
C GLY A 118 14.39 -13.15 20.37
N THR A 119 15.04 -12.13 19.80
CA THR A 119 14.42 -10.82 19.55
C THR A 119 13.11 -10.98 18.80
N ALA A 120 12.07 -10.23 19.21
CA ALA A 120 10.76 -10.30 18.60
C ALA A 120 10.77 -9.80 17.16
N ILE A 121 10.12 -10.55 16.27
CA ILE A 121 9.89 -10.20 14.87
C ILE A 121 8.39 -9.89 14.69
N TYR A 122 8.09 -8.77 14.07
CA TYR A 122 6.75 -8.25 13.91
C TYR A 122 6.34 -8.19 12.43
N ALA A 123 5.06 -8.40 12.16
CA ALA A 123 4.48 -8.15 10.84
C ALA A 123 4.65 -6.67 10.45
N ALA A 124 5.27 -6.41 9.32
CA ALA A 124 5.54 -5.05 8.83
C ALA A 124 4.25 -4.31 8.45
N ASP A 125 3.23 -5.04 7.99
CA ASP A 125 1.86 -4.55 7.76
C ASP A 125 0.86 -5.69 8.00
N GLY A 126 -0.45 -5.39 8.00
CA GLY A 126 -1.51 -6.39 8.10
C GLY A 126 -1.59 -7.27 6.85
N GLY A 127 -2.11 -8.50 7.00
CA GLY A 127 -2.24 -9.42 5.89
C GLY A 127 -2.54 -10.86 6.30
N THR A 128 -2.34 -11.78 5.37
CA THR A 128 -2.54 -13.22 5.56
C THR A 128 -1.23 -13.96 5.44
N VAL A 129 -0.92 -14.83 6.40
CA VAL A 129 0.27 -15.68 6.38
C VAL A 129 0.13 -16.73 5.26
N THR A 130 1.06 -16.71 4.32
CA THR A 130 1.10 -17.67 3.19
C THR A 130 2.15 -18.75 3.36
N LEU A 131 3.12 -18.53 4.26
CA LEU A 131 4.12 -19.51 4.65
C LEU A 131 4.47 -19.33 6.13
N ALA A 132 4.53 -20.42 6.87
CA ALA A 132 5.05 -20.49 8.24
C ALA A 132 5.69 -21.87 8.43
N GLY A 133 7.00 -21.98 8.23
CA GLY A 133 7.71 -23.25 8.25
C GLY A 133 9.14 -23.15 7.75
N TRP A 134 9.78 -24.31 7.53
CA TRP A 134 11.12 -24.37 6.96
C TRP A 134 11.09 -24.03 5.46
N TYR A 135 11.95 -23.10 5.02
CA TYR A 135 12.01 -22.65 3.63
C TYR A 135 13.46 -22.56 3.13
N GLY A 136 14.00 -23.69 2.73
CA GLY A 136 15.33 -23.80 2.14
C GLY A 136 16.43 -23.11 2.95
N GLY A 137 17.24 -22.28 2.28
CA GLY A 137 18.31 -21.52 2.90
C GLY A 137 17.86 -20.48 3.93
N LEU A 138 16.59 -20.07 3.92
CA LEU A 138 16.04 -19.12 4.90
C LEU A 138 15.68 -19.78 6.25
N GLY A 139 15.80 -21.10 6.38
CA GLY A 139 15.46 -21.81 7.61
C GLY A 139 13.97 -21.66 7.96
N TYR A 140 13.66 -21.45 9.23
CA TYR A 140 12.29 -21.11 9.65
C TYR A 140 11.92 -19.72 9.15
N CYS A 141 10.86 -19.67 8.34
CA CYS A 141 10.46 -18.49 7.59
C CYS A 141 8.96 -18.24 7.72
N VAL A 142 8.59 -16.97 7.79
CA VAL A 142 7.21 -16.50 7.61
C VAL A 142 7.14 -15.69 6.32
N LYS A 143 6.05 -15.88 5.54
CA LYS A 143 5.68 -14.97 4.45
C LYS A 143 4.26 -14.46 4.69
N ILE A 144 4.05 -13.16 4.46
CA ILE A 144 2.75 -12.50 4.62
C ILE A 144 2.37 -11.84 3.30
N ASN A 145 1.22 -12.22 2.77
CA ASN A 145 0.59 -11.53 1.64
C ASN A 145 -0.32 -10.42 2.17
N HIS A 146 -0.03 -9.20 1.76
CA HIS A 146 -0.77 -8.00 2.18
C HIS A 146 -1.96 -7.67 1.27
N GLY A 147 -2.23 -8.46 0.20
CA GLY A 147 -3.41 -8.30 -0.67
C GLY A 147 -3.39 -7.07 -1.59
N ASN A 148 -2.37 -6.19 -1.48
CA ASN A 148 -2.17 -4.98 -2.28
C ASN A 148 -0.98 -5.10 -3.24
N GLY A 149 -0.62 -6.34 -3.61
CA GLY A 149 0.53 -6.67 -4.45
C GLY A 149 1.83 -6.86 -3.68
N PHE A 150 1.88 -6.56 -2.38
CA PHE A 150 3.06 -6.77 -1.56
C PHE A 150 3.03 -8.12 -0.83
N VAL A 151 4.21 -8.76 -0.77
CA VAL A 151 4.50 -9.89 0.11
C VAL A 151 5.77 -9.57 0.88
N THR A 152 5.76 -9.79 2.20
CA THR A 152 6.95 -9.69 3.04
C THR A 152 7.42 -11.06 3.50
N THR A 153 8.73 -11.21 3.64
CA THR A 153 9.42 -12.46 4.00
C THR A 153 10.28 -12.20 5.22
N TYR A 154 10.21 -13.10 6.20
CA TYR A 154 10.96 -13.03 7.48
C TYR A 154 11.70 -14.35 7.68
N GLY A 155 13.01 -14.39 7.38
CA GLY A 155 13.84 -15.58 7.43
C GLY A 155 14.67 -15.73 8.69
N HIS A 156 15.31 -16.88 8.83
CA HIS A 156 16.26 -17.29 9.86
C HIS A 156 15.70 -17.30 11.29
N ASN A 157 14.37 -17.44 11.45
CA ASN A 157 13.75 -17.42 12.76
C ASN A 157 14.15 -18.63 13.62
N SER A 158 14.13 -18.45 14.95
CA SER A 158 14.28 -19.53 15.93
C SER A 158 12.95 -20.23 16.22
N SER A 159 11.85 -19.49 16.19
CA SER A 159 10.50 -20.01 16.39
C SER A 159 9.46 -19.16 15.66
N LEU A 160 8.38 -19.81 15.24
CA LEU A 160 7.26 -19.20 14.56
C LEU A 160 6.07 -19.14 15.51
N LEU A 161 5.35 -18.02 15.53
CA LEU A 161 4.20 -17.75 16.42
C LEU A 161 2.89 -17.67 15.66
N VAL A 162 2.92 -17.95 14.36
CA VAL A 162 1.77 -17.87 13.44
C VAL A 162 1.73 -19.10 12.56
N SER A 163 0.56 -19.36 11.97
CA SER A 163 0.30 -20.48 11.05
C SER A 163 -0.17 -20.00 9.68
N VAL A 164 0.00 -20.84 8.65
CA VAL A 164 -0.51 -20.55 7.30
C VAL A 164 -2.03 -20.35 7.35
N GLY A 165 -2.51 -19.33 6.63
CA GLY A 165 -3.92 -18.91 6.59
C GLY A 165 -4.31 -17.94 7.70
N GLN A 166 -3.48 -17.77 8.73
CA GLN A 166 -3.75 -16.82 9.82
C GLN A 166 -3.70 -15.38 9.30
N HIS A 167 -4.69 -14.58 9.69
CA HIS A 167 -4.65 -13.13 9.54
C HIS A 167 -3.83 -12.49 10.66
N VAL A 168 -2.97 -11.55 10.29
CA VAL A 168 -2.11 -10.80 11.22
C VAL A 168 -2.29 -9.31 11.02
N TYR A 169 -2.26 -8.53 12.10
CA TYR A 169 -2.30 -7.07 12.04
C TYR A 169 -0.89 -6.49 12.01
N LYS A 170 -0.75 -5.27 11.50
CA LYS A 170 0.51 -4.51 11.51
C LYS A 170 1.07 -4.41 12.92
N GLY A 171 2.31 -4.87 13.10
CA GLY A 171 2.96 -4.88 14.40
C GLY A 171 2.60 -6.07 15.30
N GLN A 172 1.87 -7.06 14.82
CA GLN A 172 1.71 -8.33 15.52
C GLN A 172 3.03 -9.09 15.56
N GLN A 173 3.41 -9.62 16.72
CA GLN A 173 4.56 -10.51 16.80
C GLN A 173 4.26 -11.82 16.06
N ILE A 174 5.13 -12.18 15.11
CA ILE A 174 4.95 -13.35 14.22
C ILE A 174 6.01 -14.42 14.39
N ALA A 175 7.18 -14.04 14.92
CA ALA A 175 8.31 -14.94 15.08
C ALA A 175 9.28 -14.41 16.15
N ARG A 176 10.33 -15.19 16.41
CA ARG A 176 11.49 -14.79 17.17
C ARG A 176 12.76 -14.95 16.31
N MET A 177 13.66 -14.00 16.39
CA MET A 177 14.93 -13.99 15.68
C MET A 177 15.77 -15.22 16.02
N GLY A 178 16.40 -15.79 15.02
CA GLY A 178 17.30 -16.92 15.15
C GLY A 178 18.44 -16.86 14.14
N SER A 179 19.02 -18.02 13.86
CA SER A 179 20.11 -18.20 12.89
C SER A 179 19.92 -19.54 12.16
N THR A 180 18.68 -19.92 11.85
CA THR A 180 18.37 -21.17 11.16
C THR A 180 18.61 -21.06 9.66
N GLY A 181 18.87 -22.18 8.98
CA GLY A 181 19.21 -22.18 7.55
C GLY A 181 20.65 -21.73 7.28
N ILE A 182 20.86 -21.00 6.16
CA ILE A 182 22.18 -20.46 5.77
C ILE A 182 22.34 -19.08 6.40
N SER A 183 22.96 -19.04 7.57
CA SER A 183 23.10 -17.83 8.38
C SER A 183 24.41 -17.82 9.14
N SER A 184 25.05 -16.66 9.29
CA SER A 184 26.29 -16.47 10.05
C SER A 184 26.08 -16.09 11.53
N GLY A 185 24.85 -15.74 11.91
CA GLY A 185 24.50 -15.30 13.26
C GLY A 185 23.06 -14.80 13.33
N PRO A 186 22.57 -14.47 14.54
CA PRO A 186 21.17 -14.08 14.69
C PRO A 186 20.83 -12.78 13.95
N HIS A 187 19.88 -12.86 13.01
CA HIS A 187 19.35 -11.72 12.29
C HIS A 187 17.95 -12.02 11.72
N CYS A 188 17.23 -11.00 11.34
CA CYS A 188 16.02 -11.08 10.53
C CYS A 188 16.38 -10.80 9.06
N HIS A 189 16.26 -11.78 8.21
CA HIS A 189 16.28 -11.60 6.76
C HIS A 189 14.92 -11.09 6.31
N PHE A 190 14.83 -9.79 6.02
CA PHE A 190 13.58 -9.10 5.66
C PHE A 190 13.53 -8.81 4.17
N GLY A 191 12.78 -9.64 3.43
CA GLY A 191 12.56 -9.49 2.00
C GLY A 191 11.20 -8.89 1.68
N MET A 192 11.11 -8.20 0.54
CA MET A 192 9.86 -7.67 -0.01
C MET A 192 9.71 -7.97 -1.50
N THR A 193 8.49 -8.30 -1.91
CA THR A 193 8.11 -8.31 -3.32
C THR A 193 6.91 -7.41 -3.55
N ARG A 194 6.86 -6.78 -4.73
CA ARG A 194 5.70 -6.02 -5.21
C ARG A 194 5.28 -6.55 -6.57
N ASN A 195 4.03 -7.03 -6.67
CA ASN A 195 3.48 -7.67 -7.88
C ASN A 195 4.39 -8.79 -8.42
N GLY A 196 4.96 -9.60 -7.50
CA GLY A 196 5.87 -10.70 -7.82
C GLY A 196 7.32 -10.31 -8.09
N THR A 197 7.64 -9.02 -8.21
CA THR A 197 9.01 -8.51 -8.40
C THR A 197 9.66 -8.21 -7.07
N ILE A 198 10.90 -8.67 -6.87
CA ILE A 198 11.71 -8.39 -5.67
C ILE A 198 12.06 -6.90 -5.66
N VAL A 199 11.91 -6.25 -4.51
CA VAL A 199 12.17 -4.82 -4.33
C VAL A 199 12.99 -4.56 -3.07
N ASP A 200 13.76 -3.46 -3.09
CA ASP A 200 14.52 -3.04 -1.91
C ASP A 200 13.57 -2.59 -0.79
N PRO A 201 13.60 -3.26 0.39
CA PRO A 201 12.72 -2.91 1.50
C PRO A 201 12.89 -1.48 2.03
N LEU A 202 14.08 -0.88 1.91
CA LEU A 202 14.36 0.48 2.37
C LEU A 202 13.52 1.55 1.65
N ASN A 203 13.04 1.27 0.43
CA ASN A 203 12.17 2.19 -0.29
C ASN A 203 10.74 2.25 0.29
N TYR A 204 10.40 1.38 1.24
CA TYR A 204 9.04 1.23 1.79
C TYR A 204 8.99 1.32 3.33
N LEU A 205 10.15 1.27 3.98
CA LEU A 205 10.28 1.44 5.44
C LEU A 205 10.42 2.92 5.80
N PRO A 206 9.91 3.35 6.98
CA PRO A 206 10.01 4.74 7.44
C PRO A 206 11.43 5.14 7.87
#